data_aef1bca59041d80dee80c1d2a730b171
#
_entry.id   aef1bca59041d80dee80c1d2a730b171
#
_cell.length_a   1.000
_cell.length_b   1.000
_cell.length_c   1.000
_cell.angle_alpha   90.00
_cell.angle_beta   90.00
_cell.angle_gamma   90.00
#
_symmetry.space_group_name_H-M   'P 1'
#
loop_
_entity.id
_entity.type
_entity.pdbx_description
1 polymer ?
#
loop_
_entity_poly.entity_id
_entity_poly.type
_entity_poly.pdbx_seq_one_letter_code
_entity_poly.pdbx_strand_id
1 'polypeptide(L)'
;MTSLTKKTQVMIQLTDLDVYKLGEQLSEMVWNNYDSWPEKVQRTIGYQIIQSSDSISINIAEGYGRYTPADRKTFYRYSRGSFEETKGWLRKSWRRNLIHQERMENYQQVIDVLGPELNAFINSTNKNYGN
;
A
#
# COMPACT_ATOMS: atom_id res chain seq x y z
N MET A 1 29.42 0.88 13.86
CA MET A 1 28.32 1.33 13.15
C MET A 1 28.16 2.80 13.05
N THR A 2 29.04 3.48 12.97
CA THR A 2 29.04 4.88 13.23
C THR A 2 28.78 5.69 11.99
N SER A 3 29.74 5.76 11.05
CA SER A 3 29.56 6.63 9.89
C SER A 3 28.49 6.12 8.94
N LEU A 4 28.39 4.81 8.76
CA LEU A 4 27.34 4.26 7.88
C LEU A 4 25.94 4.51 8.45
N THR A 5 25.78 4.34 9.76
CA THR A 5 24.51 4.62 10.42
C THR A 5 24.14 6.09 10.31
N LYS A 6 25.09 7.00 10.46
CA LYS A 6 24.84 8.43 10.33
C LYS A 6 24.43 8.80 8.90
N LYS A 7 25.08 8.21 7.89
CA LYS A 7 24.70 8.45 6.50
C LYS A 7 23.28 7.97 6.22
N THR A 8 22.91 6.80 6.73
CA THR A 8 21.57 6.28 6.54
C THR A 8 20.50 7.15 7.18
N GLN A 9 20.82 7.78 8.32
CA GLN A 9 19.88 8.68 8.99
C GLN A 9 19.62 9.97 8.20
N VAL A 10 20.57 10.40 7.40
CA VAL A 10 20.43 11.62 6.60
C VAL A 10 19.69 11.36 5.30
N MET A 11 19.82 10.15 4.76
CA MET A 11 19.23 9.80 3.48
C MET A 11 17.84 9.16 3.67
N ILE A 12 16.91 9.58 2.83
CA ILE A 12 15.57 9.00 2.85
C ILE A 12 15.66 7.55 2.39
N GLN A 13 15.14 6.65 3.22
CA GLN A 13 15.05 5.23 2.91
C GLN A 13 13.64 4.92 2.42
N LEU A 14 13.48 3.83 1.65
CA LEU A 14 12.17 3.35 1.24
C LEU A 14 11.23 3.22 2.43
N THR A 15 11.72 2.65 3.53
CA THR A 15 10.91 2.41 4.73
C THR A 15 10.52 3.69 5.46
N ASP A 16 11.07 4.84 5.08
CA ASP A 16 10.70 6.13 5.66
C ASP A 16 9.57 6.83 4.89
N LEU A 17 9.26 6.35 3.70
CA LEU A 17 8.20 6.96 2.88
C LEU A 17 6.83 6.67 3.48
N ASP A 18 6.04 7.72 3.66
CA ASP A 18 4.71 7.60 4.25
C ASP A 18 3.81 6.66 3.44
N VAL A 19 3.86 6.75 2.10
CA VAL A 19 3.05 5.87 1.25
C VAL A 19 3.42 4.40 1.42
N TYR A 20 4.71 4.11 1.63
CA TYR A 20 5.15 2.75 1.88
C TYR A 20 4.63 2.26 3.23
N LYS A 21 4.78 3.06 4.28
CA LYS A 21 4.31 2.71 5.63
C LYS A 21 2.79 2.49 5.65
N LEU A 22 2.05 3.36 5.00
CA LEU A 22 0.59 3.25 4.95
C LEU A 22 0.15 2.03 4.14
N GLY A 23 0.84 1.73 3.05
CA GLY A 23 0.59 0.52 2.27
C GLY A 23 0.84 -0.73 3.08
N GLU A 24 1.94 -0.76 3.84
CA GLU A 24 2.27 -1.87 4.73
C GLU A 24 1.23 -2.01 5.84
N GLN A 25 0.81 -0.90 6.42
CA GLN A 25 -0.22 -0.91 7.46
C GLN A 25 -1.52 -1.53 6.94
N LEU A 26 -1.94 -1.12 5.74
CA LEU A 26 -3.17 -1.65 5.14
C LEU A 26 -3.06 -3.16 4.89
N SER A 27 -1.92 -3.61 4.35
CA SER A 27 -1.72 -5.03 4.07
C SER A 27 -1.70 -5.87 5.35
N GLU A 28 -1.10 -5.35 6.42
CA GLU A 28 -1.09 -6.06 7.71
C GLU A 28 -2.50 -6.15 8.31
N MET A 29 -3.30 -5.11 8.16
CA MET A 29 -4.69 -5.14 8.61
C MET A 29 -5.47 -6.24 7.89
N VAL A 30 -5.26 -6.38 6.58
CA VAL A 30 -5.88 -7.44 5.78
C VAL A 30 -5.39 -8.81 6.22
N TRP A 31 -4.09 -8.97 6.38
CA TRP A 31 -3.48 -10.23 6.82
C TRP A 31 -4.07 -10.68 8.15
N ASN A 32 -4.19 -9.75 9.10
CA ASN A 32 -4.74 -10.07 10.42
C ASN A 32 -6.23 -10.41 10.39
N ASN A 33 -6.96 -9.89 9.39
CA ASN A 33 -8.37 -10.18 9.23
C ASN A 33 -8.63 -11.55 8.60
N TYR A 34 -7.68 -12.04 7.83
CA TYR A 34 -7.81 -13.26 7.03
C TYR A 34 -8.20 -14.47 7.87
N ASP A 35 -7.60 -14.62 9.04
CA ASP A 35 -7.84 -15.78 9.90
C ASP A 35 -9.27 -15.85 10.43
N SER A 36 -9.98 -14.74 10.45
CA SER A 36 -11.36 -14.70 10.92
C SER A 36 -12.37 -15.20 9.88
N TRP A 37 -11.93 -15.40 8.65
CA TRP A 37 -12.81 -15.77 7.55
C TRP A 37 -12.92 -17.30 7.39
N PRO A 38 -14.11 -17.81 6.98
CA PRO A 38 -14.26 -19.22 6.63
C PRO A 38 -13.33 -19.60 5.47
N GLU A 39 -12.98 -20.89 5.39
CA GLU A 39 -12.05 -21.37 4.37
C GLU A 39 -12.47 -21.00 2.94
N LYS A 40 -13.77 -21.07 2.64
CA LYS A 40 -14.29 -20.68 1.34
C LYS A 40 -13.94 -19.24 1.00
N VAL A 41 -14.08 -18.35 1.98
CA VAL A 41 -13.75 -16.92 1.81
C VAL A 41 -12.25 -16.73 1.69
N GLN A 42 -11.47 -17.42 2.50
CA GLN A 42 -10.01 -17.35 2.45
C GLN A 42 -9.48 -17.70 1.07
N ARG A 43 -10.03 -18.73 0.45
CA ARG A 43 -9.57 -19.22 -0.86
C ARG A 43 -10.00 -18.34 -2.03
N THR A 44 -10.98 -17.50 -1.83
CA THR A 44 -11.54 -16.67 -2.90
C THR A 44 -11.21 -15.20 -2.65
N ILE A 45 -12.13 -14.49 -2.02
CA ILE A 45 -11.97 -13.06 -1.77
C ILE A 45 -10.76 -12.76 -0.87
N GLY A 46 -10.48 -13.64 0.09
CA GLY A 46 -9.33 -13.48 0.99
C GLY A 46 -8.00 -13.51 0.23
N TYR A 47 -7.86 -14.43 -0.70
CA TYR A 47 -6.68 -14.52 -1.55
C TYR A 47 -6.50 -13.24 -2.37
N GLN A 48 -7.57 -12.78 -2.99
CA GLN A 48 -7.53 -11.59 -3.84
C GLN A 48 -7.17 -10.33 -3.06
N ILE A 49 -7.75 -10.16 -1.89
CA ILE A 49 -7.52 -8.94 -1.09
C ILE A 49 -6.12 -8.93 -0.48
N ILE A 50 -5.60 -10.08 -0.08
CA ILE A 50 -4.20 -10.17 0.36
C ILE A 50 -3.28 -9.79 -0.77
N GLN A 51 -3.48 -10.35 -1.95
CA GLN A 51 -2.64 -10.10 -3.11
C GLN A 51 -2.64 -8.62 -3.48
N SER A 52 -3.82 -8.01 -3.57
CA SER A 52 -3.92 -6.60 -3.95
C SER A 52 -3.34 -5.68 -2.89
N SER A 53 -3.62 -5.94 -1.61
CA SER A 53 -3.11 -5.08 -0.54
C SER A 53 -1.60 -5.18 -0.38
N ASP A 54 -1.02 -6.38 -0.51
CA ASP A 54 0.44 -6.55 -0.49
C ASP A 54 1.10 -5.81 -1.65
N SER A 55 0.44 -5.80 -2.81
CA SER A 55 1.01 -5.19 -4.01
C SER A 55 1.16 -3.68 -3.92
N ILE A 56 0.46 -3.02 -3.00
CA ILE A 56 0.57 -1.56 -2.83
C ILE A 56 2.00 -1.17 -2.48
N SER A 57 2.51 -1.68 -1.36
CA SER A 57 3.86 -1.35 -0.91
C SER A 57 4.94 -1.99 -1.76
N ILE A 58 4.69 -3.20 -2.27
CA ILE A 58 5.66 -3.90 -3.12
C ILE A 58 5.91 -3.12 -4.42
N ASN A 59 4.88 -2.55 -5.04
CA ASN A 59 5.07 -1.73 -6.24
C ASN A 59 5.75 -0.40 -5.92
N ILE A 60 5.54 0.16 -4.75
CA ILE A 60 6.29 1.35 -4.32
C ILE A 60 7.78 0.98 -4.20
N ALA A 61 8.08 -0.16 -3.59
CA ALA A 61 9.47 -0.63 -3.46
C ALA A 61 10.12 -0.87 -4.82
N GLU A 62 9.38 -1.49 -5.74
CA GLU A 62 9.87 -1.76 -7.08
C GLU A 62 10.20 -0.45 -7.81
N GLY A 63 9.28 0.51 -7.77
CA GLY A 63 9.48 1.81 -8.39
C GLY A 63 10.62 2.59 -7.75
N TYR A 64 10.74 2.51 -6.45
CA TYR A 64 11.81 3.19 -5.71
C TYR A 64 13.19 2.74 -6.18
N GLY A 65 13.31 1.48 -6.59
CA GLY A 65 14.56 0.91 -7.08
C GLY A 65 14.86 1.21 -8.54
N ARG A 66 13.96 1.88 -9.27
CA ARG A 66 14.19 2.19 -10.69
C ARG A 66 15.00 3.47 -10.84
N TYR A 67 15.71 3.58 -11.97
CA TYR A 67 16.59 4.71 -12.19
C TYR A 67 15.90 5.96 -12.72
N THR A 68 14.95 5.80 -13.63
CA THR A 68 14.33 6.94 -14.30
C THR A 68 12.99 7.32 -13.66
N PRO A 69 12.63 8.61 -13.69
CA PRO A 69 11.32 9.03 -13.21
C PRO A 69 10.16 8.32 -13.92
N ALA A 70 10.32 8.09 -15.21
CA ALA A 70 9.29 7.43 -16.00
C ALA A 70 9.05 5.99 -15.51
N ASP A 71 10.12 5.23 -15.28
CA ASP A 71 10.02 3.86 -14.74
C ASP A 71 9.46 3.86 -13.33
N ARG A 72 9.92 4.76 -12.47
CA ARG A 72 9.41 4.87 -11.12
C ARG A 72 7.93 5.14 -11.11
N LYS A 73 7.50 6.07 -11.93
CA LYS A 73 6.09 6.46 -12.02
C LYS A 73 5.20 5.31 -12.49
N THR A 74 5.72 4.47 -13.37
CA THR A 74 4.99 3.28 -13.85
C THR A 74 4.62 2.38 -12.68
N PHE A 75 5.58 2.06 -11.83
CA PHE A 75 5.34 1.18 -10.68
C PHE A 75 4.49 1.85 -9.60
N TYR A 76 4.65 3.16 -9.42
CA TYR A 76 3.81 3.89 -8.47
C TYR A 76 2.35 3.91 -8.94
N ARG A 77 2.12 3.94 -10.24
CA ARG A 77 0.78 3.82 -10.80
C ARG A 77 0.22 2.41 -10.63
N TYR A 78 1.05 1.39 -10.72
CA TYR A 78 0.64 0.02 -10.38
C TYR A 78 0.23 -0.07 -8.92
N SER A 79 0.97 0.57 -8.03
CA SER A 79 0.61 0.65 -6.60
C SER A 79 -0.77 1.27 -6.43
N ARG A 80 -1.05 2.35 -7.13
CA ARG A 80 -2.36 3.00 -7.07
C ARG A 80 -3.47 2.09 -7.58
N GLY A 81 -3.21 1.36 -8.66
CA GLY A 81 -4.15 0.36 -9.17
C GLY A 81 -4.47 -0.71 -8.14
N SER A 82 -3.44 -1.20 -7.46
CA SER A 82 -3.60 -2.19 -6.38
C SER A 82 -4.39 -1.61 -5.21
N PHE A 83 -4.17 -0.34 -4.90
CA PHE A 83 -4.93 0.36 -3.87
C PHE A 83 -6.42 0.43 -4.23
N GLU A 84 -6.76 0.79 -5.46
CA GLU A 84 -8.16 0.84 -5.90
C GLU A 84 -8.79 -0.55 -5.90
N GLU A 85 -8.05 -1.56 -6.31
CA GLU A 85 -8.52 -2.95 -6.26
C GLU A 85 -8.80 -3.38 -4.82
N THR A 86 -7.91 -3.05 -3.90
CA THR A 86 -8.09 -3.37 -2.48
C THR A 86 -9.35 -2.74 -1.93
N LYS A 87 -9.61 -1.48 -2.28
CA LYS A 87 -10.86 -0.80 -1.88
C LYS A 87 -12.08 -1.54 -2.40
N GLY A 88 -12.01 -2.03 -3.65
CA GLY A 88 -13.09 -2.81 -4.23
C GLY A 88 -13.37 -4.09 -3.47
N TRP A 89 -12.32 -4.82 -3.11
CA TRP A 89 -12.47 -6.05 -2.33
C TRP A 89 -12.98 -5.78 -0.91
N LEU A 90 -12.53 -4.70 -0.29
CA LEU A 90 -13.03 -4.31 1.04
C LEU A 90 -14.51 -3.98 0.99
N ARG A 91 -14.96 -3.26 -0.06
CA ARG A 91 -16.37 -2.94 -0.23
C ARG A 91 -17.21 -4.20 -0.38
N LYS A 92 -16.75 -5.16 -1.19
CA LYS A 92 -17.45 -6.44 -1.34
C LYS A 92 -17.51 -7.21 -0.03
N SER A 93 -16.41 -7.24 0.69
CA SER A 93 -16.32 -7.92 1.99
C SER A 93 -17.27 -7.29 3.00
N TRP A 94 -17.35 -5.97 3.01
CA TRP A 94 -18.28 -5.24 3.85
C TRP A 94 -19.74 -5.60 3.51
N ARG A 95 -20.07 -5.58 2.23
CA ARG A 95 -21.42 -5.93 1.77
C ARG A 95 -21.81 -7.36 2.08
N ARG A 96 -20.85 -8.26 2.12
CA ARG A 96 -21.06 -9.68 2.40
C ARG A 96 -20.99 -9.99 3.89
N ASN A 97 -20.93 -8.97 4.72
CA ASN A 97 -20.86 -9.10 6.19
C ASN A 97 -19.62 -9.87 6.68
N LEU A 98 -18.52 -9.77 5.93
CA LEU A 98 -17.25 -10.41 6.30
C LEU A 98 -16.37 -9.49 7.15
N ILE A 99 -16.70 -8.22 7.22
CA ILE A 99 -15.95 -7.21 8.00
C ILE A 99 -16.97 -6.47 8.87
N HIS A 100 -16.71 -6.44 10.17
CA HIS A 100 -17.56 -5.70 11.12
C HIS A 100 -17.38 -4.20 10.94
N GLN A 101 -18.39 -3.43 11.34
CA GLN A 101 -18.43 -1.98 11.19
C GLN A 101 -17.18 -1.31 11.75
N GLU A 102 -16.78 -1.67 12.96
CA GLU A 102 -15.62 -1.06 13.60
C GLU A 102 -14.35 -1.29 12.80
N ARG A 103 -14.16 -2.50 12.31
CA ARG A 103 -12.97 -2.83 11.51
C ARG A 103 -13.01 -2.11 10.16
N MET A 104 -14.19 -2.00 9.57
CA MET A 104 -14.33 -1.25 8.31
C MET A 104 -13.98 0.21 8.49
N GLU A 105 -14.36 0.80 9.61
CA GLU A 105 -13.99 2.18 9.94
C GLU A 105 -12.48 2.33 10.08
N ASN A 106 -11.82 1.34 10.66
CA ASN A 106 -10.35 1.36 10.77
C ASN A 106 -9.68 1.31 9.39
N TYR A 107 -10.19 0.48 8.49
CA TYR A 107 -9.73 0.46 7.10
C TYR A 107 -9.92 1.82 6.44
N GLN A 108 -11.09 2.43 6.65
CA GLN A 108 -11.42 3.70 6.02
C GLN A 108 -10.47 4.81 6.47
N GLN A 109 -10.05 4.81 7.73
CA GLN A 109 -9.08 5.79 8.24
C GLN A 109 -7.77 5.73 7.48
N VAL A 110 -7.25 4.53 7.23
CA VAL A 110 -5.99 4.36 6.49
C VAL A 110 -6.19 4.74 5.03
N ILE A 111 -7.28 4.30 4.42
CA ILE A 111 -7.62 4.58 3.03
C ILE A 111 -7.70 6.09 2.78
N ASP A 112 -8.34 6.82 3.68
CA ASP A 112 -8.56 8.26 3.53
C ASP A 112 -7.24 9.06 3.55
N VAL A 113 -6.20 8.51 4.18
CA VAL A 113 -4.87 9.13 4.19
C VAL A 113 -4.04 8.63 3.01
N LEU A 114 -4.04 7.33 2.77
CA LEU A 114 -3.19 6.72 1.74
C LEU A 114 -3.53 7.20 0.33
N GLY A 115 -4.81 7.32 0.00
CA GLY A 115 -5.22 7.72 -1.35
C GLY A 115 -4.63 9.05 -1.78
N PRO A 116 -4.90 10.15 -1.05
CA PRO A 116 -4.31 11.45 -1.38
C PRO A 116 -2.79 11.47 -1.33
N GLU A 117 -2.19 10.79 -0.35
CA GLU A 117 -0.72 10.70 -0.23
C GLU A 117 -0.11 10.00 -1.42
N LEU A 118 -0.72 8.93 -1.89
CA LEU A 118 -0.22 8.18 -3.04
C LEU A 118 -0.31 9.02 -4.32
N ASN A 119 -1.39 9.73 -4.52
CA ASN A 119 -1.53 10.63 -5.67
C ASN A 119 -0.49 11.75 -5.63
N ALA A 120 -0.27 12.36 -4.48
CA ALA A 120 0.74 13.40 -4.30
C ALA A 120 2.15 12.85 -4.57
N PHE A 121 2.42 11.64 -4.09
CA PHE A 121 3.70 10.97 -4.28
C PHE A 121 3.98 10.73 -5.77
N ILE A 122 2.99 10.22 -6.49
CA ILE A 122 3.12 10.00 -7.95
C ILE A 122 3.37 11.32 -8.66
N ASN A 123 2.61 12.37 -8.33
CA ASN A 123 2.73 13.66 -8.99
C ASN A 123 4.08 14.32 -8.72
N SER A 124 4.65 14.11 -7.53
CA SER A 124 5.94 14.71 -7.16
C SER A 124 7.13 14.02 -7.81
N THR A 125 6.96 12.82 -8.32
CA THR A 125 8.06 12.00 -8.84
C THR A 125 8.86 12.72 -9.92
N ASN A 126 8.19 13.37 -10.86
CA ASN A 126 8.87 14.10 -11.93
C ASN A 126 9.66 15.30 -11.39
N LYS A 127 9.10 15.99 -10.40
CA LYS A 127 9.74 17.16 -9.80
C LYS A 127 11.00 16.77 -9.04
N ASN A 128 10.97 15.65 -8.34
CA ASN A 128 12.05 15.20 -7.48
C ASN A 128 13.29 14.76 -8.27
N TYR A 129 13.13 14.40 -9.53
CA TYR A 129 14.21 13.89 -10.34
C TYR A 129 14.60 14.85 -11.44
N GLY A 130 14.36 16.14 -11.22
CA GLY A 130 15.05 17.18 -11.95
C GLY A 130 14.65 17.38 -13.39
N ASN A 131 13.44 17.27 -13.64
CA ASN A 131 13.06 17.46 -15.01
C ASN A 131 12.09 18.58 -15.19
#